data_56b11c3addd2c1bd41746a5d9afc07e6
#
_entry.id   56b11c3addd2c1bd41746a5d9afc07e6
#
_cell.length_a   1.000
_cell.length_b   1.000
_cell.length_c   1.000
_cell.angle_alpha   90.00
_cell.angle_beta   90.00
_cell.angle_gamma   90.00
#
_symmetry.space_group_name_H-M   'P 1'
#
loop_
_entity.id
_entity.type
_entity.pdbx_description
1 polymer ?
#
loop_
_entity_poly.entity_id
_entity_poly.type
_entity_poly.pdbx_seq_one_letter_code
_entity_poly.pdbx_strand_id
1 'polypeptide(L)'
;MTGEKNNARTALFSAFVLVSVAALTIVLTSVLLSRTGLPFAAAYAVSILAAVIGTCAASYGGKTLIALPSPAIISWLVYEEIIARGITWQEMLGIAALVSLLGAVLTRTRYAAALQRALPATVRTGLVLGLSLTLLMTAALHARILLPSPWVLTMGGTLSDPLTYFTFTGILLVLVLWARKLRCALPLGMALIALLTWAEGFWEIPAAPFLAPDLISLSLVLTLPQSDFLLSLPLGMTLLLALVIESEAVLAAQTDAAKGTRPLARLFTVSGFAALIGAFPLTIAPISAALPTEKETHGSAGIPRTALLSALLLLALLPCAPLLAALADFPAVPAIALASIGLMLLVRGLEM
;
A
#
# COMPACT_ATOMS: atom_id res chain seq x y z
N MET A 1 21.89 -25.51 14.38
CA MET A 1 20.71 -26.03 13.63
C MET A 1 19.36 -25.66 14.25
N THR A 2 19.18 -25.63 15.58
CA THR A 2 17.89 -25.22 16.22
C THR A 2 17.60 -23.74 16.11
N GLY A 3 18.59 -22.86 16.23
CA GLY A 3 18.42 -21.40 16.11
C GLY A 3 18.07 -20.93 14.69
N GLU A 4 18.63 -21.57 13.68
CA GLU A 4 18.40 -21.22 12.26
C GLU A 4 17.00 -21.62 11.77
N LYS A 5 16.48 -22.77 12.24
CA LYS A 5 15.10 -23.20 11.99
C LYS A 5 14.07 -22.31 12.66
N ASN A 6 14.37 -21.78 13.84
CA ASN A 6 13.48 -20.87 14.54
C ASN A 6 13.41 -19.50 13.83
N ASN A 7 14.54 -19.01 13.33
CA ASN A 7 14.65 -17.77 12.56
C ASN A 7 13.89 -17.85 11.22
N ALA A 8 13.94 -18.99 10.53
CA ALA A 8 13.22 -19.18 9.28
C ALA A 8 11.68 -19.24 9.48
N ARG A 9 11.20 -19.90 10.53
CA ARG A 9 9.77 -19.93 10.88
C ARG A 9 9.25 -18.56 11.23
N THR A 10 10.01 -17.78 11.99
CA THR A 10 9.63 -16.43 12.38
C THR A 10 9.59 -15.50 11.15
N ALA A 11 10.58 -15.60 10.26
CA ALA A 11 10.60 -14.83 9.03
C ALA A 11 9.40 -15.17 8.11
N LEU A 12 9.06 -16.44 7.97
CA LEU A 12 7.90 -16.88 7.18
C LEU A 12 6.59 -16.36 7.78
N PHE A 13 6.45 -16.43 9.09
CA PHE A 13 5.27 -15.92 9.78
C PHE A 13 5.12 -14.40 9.62
N SER A 14 6.21 -13.64 9.82
CA SER A 14 6.21 -12.19 9.59
C SER A 14 5.89 -11.85 8.14
N ALA A 15 6.44 -12.59 7.18
CA ALA A 15 6.14 -12.41 5.76
C ALA A 15 4.65 -12.67 5.46
N PHE A 16 4.07 -13.71 6.04
CA PHE A 16 2.64 -14.01 5.88
C PHE A 16 1.75 -12.86 6.39
N VAL A 17 2.06 -12.31 7.56
CA VAL A 17 1.31 -11.17 8.12
C VAL A 17 1.43 -9.93 7.23
N LEU A 18 2.64 -9.62 6.76
CA LEU A 18 2.87 -8.48 5.86
C LEU A 18 2.11 -8.65 4.54
N VAL A 19 2.16 -9.85 3.96
CA VAL A 19 1.54 -10.14 2.65
C VAL A 19 0.01 -10.17 2.73
N SER A 20 -0.58 -10.65 3.83
CA SER A 20 -2.04 -10.65 3.98
C SER A 20 -2.64 -9.25 3.87
N VAL A 21 -1.97 -8.24 4.41
CA VAL A 21 -2.37 -6.84 4.29
C VAL A 21 -2.00 -6.26 2.93
N ALA A 22 -0.79 -6.56 2.45
CA ALA A 22 -0.33 -6.08 1.16
C ALA A 22 -1.27 -6.52 0.02
N ALA A 23 -1.74 -7.77 0.06
CA ALA A 23 -2.69 -8.31 -0.91
C ALA A 23 -3.99 -7.50 -0.95
N LEU A 24 -4.58 -7.20 0.20
CA LEU A 24 -5.80 -6.41 0.28
C LEU A 24 -5.60 -4.97 -0.19
N THR A 25 -4.44 -4.39 0.10
CA THR A 25 -4.09 -3.06 -0.40
C THR A 25 -3.98 -3.03 -1.93
N ILE A 26 -3.34 -4.06 -2.53
CA ILE A 26 -3.24 -4.20 -3.98
C ILE A 26 -4.63 -4.41 -4.60
N VAL A 27 -5.48 -5.22 -4.00
CA VAL A 27 -6.85 -5.44 -4.46
C VAL A 27 -7.63 -4.14 -4.47
N LEU A 28 -7.59 -3.39 -3.36
CA LEU A 28 -8.29 -2.11 -3.23
C LEU A 28 -7.83 -1.11 -4.30
N THR A 29 -6.52 -0.98 -4.50
CA THR A 29 -5.97 -0.08 -5.53
C THR A 29 -6.32 -0.55 -6.94
N SER A 30 -6.37 -1.86 -7.19
CA SER A 30 -6.77 -2.42 -8.49
C SER A 30 -8.26 -2.22 -8.79
N VAL A 31 -9.13 -2.32 -7.79
CA VAL A 31 -10.56 -1.97 -7.90
C VAL A 31 -10.74 -0.48 -8.20
N LEU A 32 -9.96 0.39 -7.54
CA LEU A 32 -10.00 1.82 -7.85
C LEU A 32 -9.58 2.10 -9.29
N LEU A 33 -8.48 1.49 -9.75
CA LEU A 33 -7.98 1.63 -11.11
C LEU A 33 -8.95 1.05 -12.16
N SER A 34 -9.70 0.01 -11.85
CA SER A 34 -10.68 -0.53 -12.78
C SER A 34 -11.80 0.45 -13.15
N ARG A 35 -12.06 1.44 -12.31
CA ARG A 35 -13.02 2.52 -12.58
C ARG A 35 -12.57 3.48 -13.68
N THR A 36 -11.29 3.46 -14.04
CA THR A 36 -10.71 4.28 -15.12
C THR A 36 -10.73 3.60 -16.48
N GLY A 37 -11.29 2.38 -16.56
CA GLY A 37 -11.29 1.56 -17.77
C GLY A 37 -10.12 0.58 -17.90
N LEU A 38 -9.21 0.54 -16.92
CA LEU A 38 -8.16 -0.46 -16.86
C LEU A 38 -8.75 -1.79 -16.34
N PRO A 39 -8.61 -2.94 -17.02
CA PRO A 39 -9.14 -4.21 -16.52
C PRO A 39 -8.57 -4.57 -15.14
N PHE A 40 -9.43 -5.00 -14.21
CA PHE A 40 -9.02 -5.35 -12.85
C PHE A 40 -7.86 -6.35 -12.82
N ALA A 41 -7.98 -7.45 -13.61
CA ALA A 41 -6.96 -8.49 -13.66
C ALA A 41 -5.59 -7.97 -14.11
N ALA A 42 -5.58 -7.03 -15.06
CA ALA A 42 -4.38 -6.36 -15.54
C ALA A 42 -3.78 -5.45 -14.45
N ALA A 43 -4.59 -4.57 -13.87
CA ALA A 43 -4.16 -3.67 -12.77
C ALA A 43 -3.59 -4.46 -11.58
N TYR A 44 -4.25 -5.57 -11.23
CA TYR A 44 -3.81 -6.44 -10.14
C TYR A 44 -2.47 -7.12 -10.44
N ALA A 45 -2.35 -7.76 -11.61
CA ALA A 45 -1.14 -8.48 -12.00
C ALA A 45 0.09 -7.56 -12.03
N VAL A 46 -0.05 -6.37 -12.63
CA VAL A 46 1.05 -5.40 -12.73
C VAL A 46 1.40 -4.84 -11.36
N SER A 47 0.40 -4.54 -10.52
CA SER A 47 0.63 -4.05 -9.17
C SER A 47 1.39 -5.08 -8.32
N ILE A 48 1.09 -6.37 -8.45
CA ILE A 48 1.85 -7.44 -7.76
C ILE A 48 3.29 -7.50 -8.28
N LEU A 49 3.49 -7.52 -9.61
CA LEU A 49 4.85 -7.59 -10.17
C LEU A 49 5.69 -6.38 -9.75
N ALA A 50 5.11 -5.19 -9.82
CA ALA A 50 5.76 -3.97 -9.35
C ALA A 50 6.07 -4.03 -7.84
N ALA A 51 5.12 -4.52 -7.02
CA ALA A 51 5.30 -4.68 -5.58
C ALA A 51 6.40 -5.68 -5.24
N VAL A 52 6.50 -6.80 -5.95
CA VAL A 52 7.57 -7.81 -5.78
C VAL A 52 8.93 -7.19 -6.03
N ILE A 53 9.12 -6.56 -7.19
CA ILE A 53 10.38 -5.92 -7.56
C ILE A 53 10.69 -4.75 -6.64
N GLY A 54 9.69 -3.91 -6.34
CA GLY A 54 9.80 -2.76 -5.44
C GLY A 54 10.19 -3.16 -4.02
N THR A 55 9.59 -4.22 -3.48
CA THR A 55 9.90 -4.77 -2.15
C THR A 55 11.34 -5.26 -2.09
N CYS A 56 11.79 -6.01 -3.08
CA CYS A 56 13.19 -6.46 -3.15
C CYS A 56 14.17 -5.28 -3.25
N ALA A 57 13.87 -4.30 -4.08
CA ALA A 57 14.73 -3.13 -4.28
C ALA A 57 14.78 -2.20 -3.05
N ALA A 58 13.63 -1.90 -2.45
CA ALA A 58 13.54 -1.08 -1.25
C ALA A 58 14.22 -1.74 -0.04
N SER A 59 14.05 -3.06 0.11
CA SER A 59 14.59 -3.83 1.23
C SER A 59 16.08 -4.12 1.11
N TYR A 60 16.70 -3.88 -0.04
CA TYR A 60 18.14 -4.09 -0.19
C TYR A 60 18.94 -3.19 0.76
N GLY A 61 19.69 -3.77 1.65
CA GLY A 61 20.42 -3.06 2.72
C GLY A 61 19.94 -3.42 4.13
N GLY A 62 19.19 -4.51 4.27
CA GLY A 62 18.96 -5.20 5.55
C GLY A 62 17.69 -4.84 6.31
N LYS A 63 16.79 -4.02 5.73
CA LYS A 63 15.47 -3.72 6.33
C LYS A 63 14.35 -4.30 5.49
N THR A 64 13.34 -4.87 6.12
CA THR A 64 12.14 -5.33 5.42
C THR A 64 11.22 -4.14 5.16
N LEU A 65 11.14 -3.73 3.90
CA LEU A 65 10.28 -2.66 3.40
C LEU A 65 9.37 -3.21 2.31
N ILE A 66 8.08 -3.22 2.56
CA ILE A 66 7.10 -3.62 1.55
C ILE A 66 6.78 -2.40 0.68
N ALA A 67 6.86 -2.55 -0.63
CA ALA A 67 6.53 -1.52 -1.60
C ALA A 67 5.19 -1.82 -2.24
N LEU A 68 4.24 -0.89 -2.16
CA LEU A 68 2.89 -1.03 -2.69
C LEU A 68 2.43 0.28 -3.35
N PRO A 69 1.48 0.23 -4.31
CA PRO A 69 0.75 1.43 -4.69
C PRO A 69 -0.11 1.91 -3.52
N SER A 70 -0.07 3.21 -3.23
CA SER A 70 -0.82 3.79 -2.10
C SER A 70 -2.30 3.93 -2.44
N PRO A 71 -3.22 3.40 -1.61
CA PRO A 71 -4.65 3.58 -1.82
C PRO A 71 -5.09 5.04 -1.79
N ALA A 72 -4.47 5.86 -0.95
CA ALA A 72 -4.80 7.28 -0.82
C ALA A 72 -4.40 8.06 -2.08
N ILE A 73 -3.16 7.85 -2.56
CA ILE A 73 -2.67 8.49 -3.78
C ILE A 73 -3.46 8.01 -4.99
N ILE A 74 -3.71 6.70 -5.11
CA ILE A 74 -4.50 6.14 -6.22
C ILE A 74 -5.93 6.66 -6.20
N SER A 75 -6.58 6.77 -5.03
CA SER A 75 -7.91 7.37 -4.92
C SER A 75 -7.93 8.81 -5.43
N TRP A 76 -6.95 9.63 -5.02
CA TRP A 76 -6.82 11.00 -5.53
C TRP A 76 -6.65 11.03 -7.05
N LEU A 77 -5.72 10.24 -7.59
CA LEU A 77 -5.48 10.20 -9.03
C LEU A 77 -6.71 9.74 -9.83
N VAL A 78 -7.42 8.70 -9.34
CA VAL A 78 -8.59 8.16 -10.02
C VAL A 78 -9.75 9.14 -10.00
N TYR A 79 -10.11 9.67 -8.85
CA TYR A 79 -11.32 10.47 -8.72
C TYR A 79 -11.12 11.91 -9.19
N GLU A 80 -10.01 12.55 -8.80
CA GLU A 80 -9.79 13.97 -9.09
C GLU A 80 -9.15 14.18 -10.47
N GLU A 81 -8.14 13.41 -10.81
CA GLU A 81 -7.38 13.66 -12.03
C GLU A 81 -7.96 12.94 -13.25
N ILE A 82 -8.30 11.65 -13.10
CA ILE A 82 -8.80 10.86 -14.23
C ILE A 82 -10.29 11.09 -14.45
N ILE A 83 -11.13 10.94 -13.42
CA ILE A 83 -12.58 11.02 -13.57
C ILE A 83 -13.06 12.48 -13.65
N ALA A 84 -12.64 13.35 -12.72
CA ALA A 84 -13.14 14.71 -12.67
C ALA A 84 -12.51 15.63 -13.74
N ARG A 85 -11.20 15.51 -14.01
CA ARG A 85 -10.49 16.33 -15.00
C ARG A 85 -10.42 15.69 -16.38
N GLY A 86 -10.76 14.40 -16.51
CA GLY A 86 -10.79 13.70 -17.80
C GLY A 86 -9.41 13.32 -18.36
N ILE A 87 -8.37 13.28 -17.52
CA ILE A 87 -7.05 12.79 -17.92
C ILE A 87 -7.16 11.26 -18.14
N THR A 88 -6.61 10.76 -19.24
CA THR A 88 -6.61 9.32 -19.48
C THR A 88 -5.65 8.60 -18.52
N TRP A 89 -5.95 7.35 -18.17
CA TRP A 89 -5.06 6.57 -17.29
C TRP A 89 -3.67 6.35 -17.93
N GLN A 90 -3.59 6.32 -19.27
CA GLN A 90 -2.34 6.20 -20.02
C GLN A 90 -1.47 7.46 -19.86
N GLU A 91 -2.08 8.65 -19.99
CA GLU A 91 -1.38 9.92 -19.75
C GLU A 91 -0.92 10.04 -18.31
N MET A 92 -1.77 9.60 -17.35
CA MET A 92 -1.42 9.59 -15.94
C MET A 92 -0.21 8.68 -15.66
N LEU A 93 -0.12 7.52 -16.31
CA LEU A 93 1.07 6.65 -16.24
C LEU A 93 2.32 7.33 -16.82
N GLY A 94 2.17 8.07 -17.93
CA GLY A 94 3.27 8.85 -18.50
C GLY A 94 3.79 9.90 -17.51
N ILE A 95 2.90 10.66 -16.89
CA ILE A 95 3.24 11.62 -15.84
C ILE A 95 3.92 10.92 -14.66
N ALA A 96 3.35 9.80 -14.20
CA ALA A 96 3.89 9.01 -13.10
C ALA A 96 5.30 8.46 -13.39
N ALA A 97 5.57 8.04 -14.63
CA ALA A 97 6.90 7.61 -15.07
C ALA A 97 7.92 8.75 -14.98
N LEU A 98 7.57 9.92 -15.52
CA LEU A 98 8.43 11.11 -15.48
C LEU A 98 8.70 11.56 -14.03
N VAL A 99 7.66 11.60 -13.21
CA VAL A 99 7.75 11.93 -11.76
C VAL A 99 8.65 10.95 -11.03
N SER A 100 8.50 9.66 -11.30
CA SER A 100 9.32 8.62 -10.68
C SER A 100 10.78 8.72 -11.11
N LEU A 101 11.04 9.00 -12.39
CA LEU A 101 12.41 9.23 -12.88
C LEU A 101 13.04 10.46 -12.25
N LEU A 102 12.29 11.58 -12.16
CA LEU A 102 12.72 12.78 -11.49
C LEU A 102 13.01 12.52 -9.99
N GLY A 103 12.11 11.80 -9.31
CA GLY A 103 12.28 11.38 -7.92
C GLY A 103 13.53 10.51 -7.71
N ALA A 104 13.80 9.60 -8.66
CA ALA A 104 14.99 8.75 -8.64
C ALA A 104 16.29 9.57 -8.77
N VAL A 105 16.30 10.62 -9.58
CA VAL A 105 17.43 11.54 -9.71
C VAL A 105 17.56 12.39 -8.45
N LEU A 106 16.49 13.04 -8.02
CA LEU A 106 16.51 13.94 -6.84
C LEU A 106 16.96 13.20 -5.57
N THR A 107 16.44 12.00 -5.32
CA THR A 107 16.78 11.21 -4.13
C THR A 107 18.23 10.69 -4.12
N ARG A 108 18.92 10.71 -5.26
CA ARG A 108 20.37 10.40 -5.35
C ARG A 108 21.25 11.62 -5.07
N THR A 109 20.68 12.82 -5.05
CA THR A 109 21.45 14.03 -4.79
C THR A 109 21.82 14.15 -3.32
N ARG A 110 22.94 14.85 -3.06
CA ARG A 110 23.37 15.21 -1.69
C ARG A 110 22.35 16.10 -0.97
N TYR A 111 21.53 16.86 -1.71
CA TYR A 111 20.52 17.75 -1.16
C TYR A 111 19.37 16.99 -0.51
N ALA A 112 18.89 15.90 -1.13
CA ALA A 112 17.86 15.05 -0.53
C ALA A 112 18.33 14.43 0.80
N ALA A 113 19.56 13.91 0.85
CA ALA A 113 20.13 13.40 2.09
C ALA A 113 20.34 14.47 3.15
N ALA A 114 20.66 15.70 2.76
CA ALA A 114 20.78 16.83 3.68
C ALA A 114 19.41 17.24 4.23
N LEU A 115 18.39 17.33 3.36
CA LEU A 115 17.01 17.66 3.74
C LEU A 115 16.46 16.62 4.73
N GLN A 116 16.60 15.34 4.46
CA GLN A 116 16.15 14.26 5.34
C GLN A 116 16.79 14.35 6.74
N ARG A 117 18.09 14.70 6.81
CA ARG A 117 18.78 14.89 8.09
C ARG A 117 18.38 16.16 8.82
N ALA A 118 18.00 17.21 8.07
CA ALA A 118 17.58 18.48 8.63
C ALA A 118 16.12 18.47 9.13
N LEU A 119 15.33 17.44 8.83
CA LEU A 119 13.94 17.35 9.30
C LEU A 119 13.87 17.26 10.83
N PRO A 120 13.26 18.24 11.53
CA PRO A 120 13.06 18.20 12.96
C PRO A 120 12.23 16.99 13.41
N ALA A 121 12.41 16.55 14.65
CA ALA A 121 11.63 15.45 15.22
C ALA A 121 10.12 15.72 15.14
N THR A 122 9.69 16.94 15.45
CA THR A 122 8.28 17.35 15.37
C THR A 122 7.68 17.19 13.97
N VAL A 123 8.45 17.48 12.91
CA VAL A 123 8.00 17.28 11.53
C VAL A 123 7.86 15.78 11.22
N ARG A 124 8.81 14.97 11.66
CA ARG A 124 8.73 13.51 11.48
C ARG A 124 7.52 12.91 12.18
N THR A 125 7.27 13.30 13.44
CA THR A 125 6.05 12.91 14.17
C THR A 125 4.80 13.37 13.43
N GLY A 126 4.78 14.62 12.94
CA GLY A 126 3.66 15.15 12.15
C GLY A 126 3.40 14.36 10.86
N LEU A 127 4.43 13.90 10.17
CA LEU A 127 4.31 13.06 8.98
C LEU A 127 3.68 11.69 9.31
N VAL A 128 4.11 11.06 10.41
CA VAL A 128 3.56 9.77 10.86
C VAL A 128 2.10 9.90 11.27
N LEU A 129 1.76 10.94 12.04
CA LEU A 129 0.39 11.24 12.44
C LEU A 129 -0.49 11.57 11.24
N GLY A 130 0.00 12.37 10.30
CA GLY A 130 -0.70 12.69 9.05
C GLY A 130 -0.99 11.43 8.23
N LEU A 131 -0.01 10.55 8.06
CA LEU A 131 -0.20 9.28 7.36
C LEU A 131 -1.22 8.39 8.07
N SER A 132 -1.17 8.30 9.41
CA SER A 132 -2.13 7.50 10.17
C SER A 132 -3.56 8.02 10.01
N LEU A 133 -3.75 9.34 10.06
CA LEU A 133 -5.07 9.96 9.84
C LEU A 133 -5.57 9.75 8.40
N THR A 134 -4.70 9.84 7.42
CA THR A 134 -5.04 9.56 6.01
C THR A 134 -5.53 8.12 5.83
N LEU A 135 -4.86 7.14 6.45
CA LEU A 135 -5.28 5.74 6.42
C LEU A 135 -6.62 5.52 7.11
N LEU A 136 -6.83 6.15 8.28
CA LEU A 136 -8.10 6.07 9.01
C LEU A 136 -9.25 6.69 8.22
N MET A 137 -9.01 7.85 7.58
CA MET A 137 -10.00 8.51 6.74
C MET A 137 -10.35 7.66 5.52
N THR A 138 -9.35 7.10 4.85
CA THR A 138 -9.55 6.20 3.71
C THR A 138 -10.35 4.95 4.12
N ALA A 139 -10.02 4.35 5.26
CA ALA A 139 -10.75 3.21 5.80
C ALA A 139 -12.21 3.57 6.12
N ALA A 140 -12.44 4.72 6.75
CA ALA A 140 -13.76 5.20 7.14
C ALA A 140 -14.68 5.47 5.92
N LEU A 141 -14.11 5.99 4.83
CA LEU A 141 -14.83 6.18 3.57
C LEU A 141 -15.19 4.84 2.91
N HIS A 142 -14.26 3.89 2.86
CA HIS A 142 -14.52 2.57 2.30
C HIS A 142 -15.52 1.76 3.12
N ALA A 143 -15.51 1.91 4.43
CA ALA A 143 -16.43 1.24 5.36
C ALA A 143 -17.79 1.93 5.47
N ARG A 144 -18.04 3.00 4.72
CA ARG A 144 -19.22 3.86 4.83
C ARG A 144 -19.48 4.41 6.25
N ILE A 145 -18.46 4.45 7.07
CA ILE A 145 -18.49 5.15 8.37
C ILE A 145 -18.63 6.65 8.13
N LEU A 146 -17.92 7.13 7.09
CA LEU A 146 -18.05 8.48 6.55
C LEU A 146 -18.59 8.41 5.13
N LEU A 147 -19.60 9.22 4.85
CA LEU A 147 -20.21 9.32 3.53
C LEU A 147 -19.87 10.69 2.92
N PRO A 148 -19.52 10.76 1.63
CA PRO A 148 -19.38 12.04 0.95
C PRO A 148 -20.74 12.76 0.89
N SER A 149 -20.74 14.07 1.10
CA SER A 149 -21.94 14.89 1.06
C SER A 149 -21.71 16.12 0.19
N PRO A 150 -22.72 16.55 -0.59
CA PRO A 150 -22.61 17.77 -1.40
C PRO A 150 -22.62 19.06 -0.57
N TRP A 151 -23.06 19.00 0.69
CA TRP A 151 -23.26 20.16 1.55
C TRP A 151 -22.17 20.32 2.61
N VAL A 152 -21.59 19.22 3.04
CA VAL A 152 -20.49 19.15 4.00
C VAL A 152 -19.45 18.14 3.50
N LEU A 153 -18.22 18.23 4.00
CA LEU A 153 -17.13 17.39 3.54
C LEU A 153 -17.46 15.90 3.67
N THR A 154 -18.10 15.52 4.77
CA THR A 154 -18.52 14.15 5.05
C THR A 154 -19.75 14.12 5.96
N MET A 155 -20.56 13.07 5.82
CA MET A 155 -21.65 12.74 6.74
C MET A 155 -21.31 11.43 7.46
N GLY A 156 -21.79 11.29 8.70
CA GLY A 156 -21.72 10.01 9.41
C GLY A 156 -22.62 8.95 8.79
N GLY A 157 -22.07 7.75 8.61
CA GLY A 157 -22.84 6.57 8.24
C GLY A 157 -23.67 6.02 9.41
N THR A 158 -24.52 5.05 9.14
CA THR A 158 -25.34 4.39 10.15
C THR A 158 -24.75 3.05 10.56
N LEU A 159 -24.81 2.71 11.85
CA LEU A 159 -24.39 1.40 12.35
C LEU A 159 -25.29 0.25 11.88
N SER A 160 -26.46 0.56 11.30
CA SER A 160 -27.35 -0.42 10.69
C SER A 160 -26.86 -0.89 9.31
N ASP A 161 -25.91 -0.18 8.67
CA ASP A 161 -25.27 -0.64 7.43
C ASP A 161 -24.35 -1.84 7.77
N PRO A 162 -24.58 -3.01 7.16
CA PRO A 162 -23.75 -4.20 7.37
C PRO A 162 -22.25 -3.94 7.20
N LEU A 163 -21.89 -3.14 6.20
CA LEU A 163 -20.48 -2.81 5.93
C LEU A 163 -19.86 -2.04 7.10
N THR A 164 -20.56 -1.05 7.65
CA THR A 164 -20.11 -0.28 8.81
C THR A 164 -20.00 -1.17 10.05
N TYR A 165 -21.03 -1.99 10.32
CA TYR A 165 -21.08 -2.89 11.46
C TYR A 165 -19.93 -3.91 11.46
N PHE A 166 -19.74 -4.64 10.33
CA PHE A 166 -18.67 -5.64 10.21
C PHE A 166 -17.28 -5.00 10.30
N THR A 167 -17.10 -3.80 9.75
CA THR A 167 -15.84 -3.09 9.86
C THR A 167 -15.52 -2.69 11.30
N PHE A 168 -16.47 -2.13 12.03
CA PHE A 168 -16.26 -1.81 13.45
C PHE A 168 -15.95 -3.04 14.28
N THR A 169 -16.72 -4.11 14.10
CA THR A 169 -16.51 -5.38 14.80
C THR A 169 -15.11 -5.95 14.50
N GLY A 170 -14.70 -5.89 13.23
CA GLY A 170 -13.39 -6.35 12.81
C GLY A 170 -12.24 -5.52 13.38
N ILE A 171 -12.37 -4.20 13.40
CA ILE A 171 -11.37 -3.31 14.01
C ILE A 171 -11.25 -3.62 15.51
N LEU A 172 -12.35 -3.71 16.24
CA LEU A 172 -12.35 -4.05 17.67
C LEU A 172 -11.70 -5.41 17.91
N LEU A 173 -12.02 -6.42 17.08
CA LEU A 173 -11.43 -7.74 17.16
C LEU A 173 -9.90 -7.68 17.00
N VAL A 174 -9.42 -6.99 15.93
CA VAL A 174 -7.97 -6.83 15.71
C VAL A 174 -7.30 -6.13 16.86
N LEU A 175 -7.90 -5.06 17.41
CA LEU A 175 -7.35 -4.33 18.55
C LEU A 175 -7.27 -5.20 19.81
N VAL A 176 -8.30 -6.00 20.11
CA VAL A 176 -8.30 -6.95 21.23
C VAL A 176 -7.20 -7.99 21.07
N LEU A 177 -7.08 -8.58 19.88
CA LEU A 177 -6.03 -9.54 19.57
C LEU A 177 -4.63 -8.92 19.67
N TRP A 178 -4.49 -7.69 19.21
CA TRP A 178 -3.23 -6.93 19.30
C TRP A 178 -2.87 -6.59 20.75
N ALA A 179 -3.84 -6.16 21.55
CA ALA A 179 -3.65 -5.95 23.00
C ALA A 179 -3.23 -7.23 23.73
N ARG A 180 -3.69 -8.40 23.23
CA ARG A 180 -3.23 -9.72 23.69
C ARG A 180 -1.83 -10.09 23.18
N LYS A 181 -1.16 -9.19 22.45
CA LYS A 181 0.18 -9.40 21.87
C LYS A 181 0.26 -10.59 20.88
N LEU A 182 -0.86 -10.94 20.25
CA LEU A 182 -0.88 -11.97 19.22
C LEU A 182 -0.23 -11.44 17.95
N ARG A 183 0.81 -12.10 17.46
CA ARG A 183 1.55 -11.71 16.25
C ARG A 183 0.69 -11.74 14.99
N CYS A 184 -0.35 -12.58 14.96
CA CYS A 184 -1.30 -12.74 13.86
C CYS A 184 -2.63 -12.00 14.07
N ALA A 185 -2.67 -10.99 14.96
CA ALA A 185 -3.89 -10.24 15.26
C ALA A 185 -4.59 -9.73 13.99
N LEU A 186 -3.82 -9.14 13.09
CA LEU A 186 -4.32 -8.53 11.86
C LEU A 186 -4.89 -9.57 10.88
N PRO A 187 -4.12 -10.58 10.39
CA PRO A 187 -4.65 -11.58 9.49
C PRO A 187 -5.76 -12.43 10.09
N LEU A 188 -5.74 -12.72 11.40
CA LEU A 188 -6.82 -13.44 12.07
C LEU A 188 -8.12 -12.63 12.09
N GLY A 189 -8.06 -11.36 12.46
CA GLY A 189 -9.23 -10.49 12.47
C GLY A 189 -9.84 -10.35 11.08
N MET A 190 -9.00 -10.12 10.07
CA MET A 190 -9.43 -10.03 8.66
C MET A 190 -10.05 -11.34 8.17
N ALA A 191 -9.41 -12.48 8.43
CA ALA A 191 -9.91 -13.79 8.01
C ALA A 191 -11.24 -14.13 8.67
N LEU A 192 -11.43 -13.80 9.93
CA LEU A 192 -12.64 -14.06 10.68
C LEU A 192 -13.82 -13.24 10.13
N ILE A 193 -13.60 -11.97 9.84
CA ILE A 193 -14.63 -11.13 9.20
C ILE A 193 -14.89 -11.56 7.76
N ALA A 194 -13.86 -11.92 6.98
CA ALA A 194 -14.05 -12.47 5.64
C ALA A 194 -14.93 -13.72 5.67
N LEU A 195 -14.70 -14.61 6.62
CA LEU A 195 -15.48 -15.84 6.78
C LEU A 195 -16.94 -15.53 7.22
N LEU A 196 -17.11 -14.60 8.15
CA LEU A 196 -18.46 -14.20 8.61
C LEU A 196 -19.26 -13.55 7.49
N THR A 197 -18.67 -12.61 6.76
CA THR A 197 -19.33 -11.93 5.65
C THR A 197 -19.63 -12.86 4.48
N TRP A 198 -18.81 -13.87 4.25
CA TRP A 198 -19.10 -14.95 3.31
C TRP A 198 -20.27 -15.81 3.79
N ALA A 199 -20.30 -16.21 5.05
CA ALA A 199 -21.36 -17.02 5.62
C ALA A 199 -22.73 -16.31 5.61
N GLU A 200 -22.73 -14.98 5.75
CA GLU A 200 -23.92 -14.13 5.65
C GLU A 200 -24.31 -13.82 4.19
N GLY A 201 -23.52 -14.25 3.20
CA GLY A 201 -23.84 -14.09 1.78
C GLY A 201 -23.54 -12.70 1.20
N PHE A 202 -22.68 -11.90 1.84
CA PHE A 202 -22.30 -10.58 1.31
C PHE A 202 -21.33 -10.66 0.13
N TRP A 203 -20.65 -11.77 -0.03
CA TRP A 203 -19.80 -12.06 -1.19
C TRP A 203 -19.76 -13.55 -1.45
N GLU A 204 -19.52 -13.93 -2.72
CA GLU A 204 -19.53 -15.33 -3.16
C GLU A 204 -18.15 -15.72 -3.69
N ILE A 205 -17.80 -17.00 -3.46
CA ILE A 205 -16.57 -17.55 -4.05
C ILE A 205 -16.83 -17.76 -5.56
N PRO A 206 -16.03 -17.13 -6.45
CA PRO A 206 -16.23 -17.26 -7.88
C PRO A 206 -16.05 -18.70 -8.35
N ALA A 207 -16.76 -19.10 -9.42
CA ALA A 207 -16.69 -20.46 -9.99
C ALA A 207 -15.26 -20.85 -10.42
N ALA A 208 -14.45 -19.86 -10.85
CA ALA A 208 -13.03 -20.02 -11.13
C ALA A 208 -12.21 -19.12 -10.19
N PRO A 209 -11.90 -19.56 -8.96
CA PRO A 209 -11.20 -18.73 -7.96
C PRO A 209 -9.74 -18.44 -8.34
N PHE A 210 -9.16 -19.25 -9.24
CA PHE A 210 -7.79 -19.11 -9.73
C PHE A 210 -7.81 -18.94 -11.25
N LEU A 211 -7.19 -17.89 -11.73
CA LEU A 211 -7.06 -17.59 -13.16
C LEU A 211 -5.59 -17.33 -13.49
N ALA A 212 -5.14 -17.79 -14.65
CA ALA A 212 -3.82 -17.42 -15.14
C ALA A 212 -3.78 -15.90 -15.39
N PRO A 213 -2.71 -15.19 -14.95
CA PRO A 213 -2.62 -13.76 -15.15
C PRO A 213 -2.50 -13.42 -16.62
N ASP A 214 -3.39 -12.56 -17.11
CA ASP A 214 -3.30 -12.03 -18.48
C ASP A 214 -2.32 -10.86 -18.52
N LEU A 215 -1.05 -11.18 -18.76
CA LEU A 215 0.02 -10.19 -18.88
C LEU A 215 0.14 -9.63 -20.32
N ILE A 216 -0.54 -10.25 -21.28
CA ILE A 216 -0.43 -9.90 -22.72
C ILE A 216 -1.23 -8.62 -23.01
N SER A 217 -2.29 -8.35 -22.28
CA SER A 217 -3.09 -7.12 -22.41
C SER A 217 -2.37 -5.84 -21.96
N LEU A 218 -1.19 -5.98 -21.36
CA LEU A 218 -0.37 -4.90 -20.80
C LEU A 218 0.79 -4.48 -21.73
N SER A 219 0.60 -4.58 -23.04
CA SER A 219 1.58 -4.05 -23.98
C SER A 219 1.78 -2.55 -23.74
N LEU A 220 3.05 -2.14 -23.56
CA LEU A 220 3.60 -0.79 -23.46
C LEU A 220 2.63 0.33 -23.90
N VAL A 221 1.80 0.83 -22.99
CA VAL A 221 0.81 1.87 -23.29
C VAL A 221 1.25 3.18 -22.64
N LEU A 222 2.51 3.57 -22.89
CA LEU A 222 2.94 4.91 -22.57
C LEU A 222 2.44 5.85 -23.66
N THR A 223 1.44 6.63 -23.34
CA THR A 223 1.19 7.87 -24.07
C THR A 223 1.87 9.00 -23.31
N LEU A 224 2.74 9.74 -24.01
CA LEU A 224 3.25 11.00 -23.49
C LEU A 224 2.03 11.93 -23.27
N PRO A 225 2.02 12.74 -22.19
CA PRO A 225 0.91 13.65 -21.94
C PRO A 225 0.70 14.53 -23.18
N GLN A 226 -0.48 14.43 -23.77
CA GLN A 226 -0.92 15.27 -24.89
C GLN A 226 -1.48 16.61 -24.38
N SER A 227 -1.81 16.68 -23.09
CA SER A 227 -2.20 17.89 -22.39
C SER A 227 -1.00 18.85 -22.30
N ASP A 228 -1.27 20.17 -22.32
CA ASP A 228 -0.25 21.20 -22.18
C ASP A 228 0.70 20.86 -21.03
N PHE A 229 1.99 20.75 -21.35
CA PHE A 229 3.06 20.41 -20.39
C PHE A 229 3.01 21.31 -19.13
N LEU A 230 2.60 22.59 -19.29
CA LEU A 230 2.42 23.52 -18.20
C LEU A 230 1.29 23.13 -17.23
N LEU A 231 0.27 22.42 -17.71
CA LEU A 231 -0.86 21.94 -16.87
C LEU A 231 -0.48 20.66 -16.11
N SER A 232 0.37 19.82 -16.69
CA SER A 232 0.84 18.58 -16.08
C SER A 232 1.94 18.78 -15.03
N LEU A 233 2.61 19.94 -15.04
CA LEU A 233 3.71 20.22 -14.12
C LEU A 233 3.26 20.35 -12.65
N PRO A 234 2.21 21.10 -12.28
CA PRO A 234 1.71 21.15 -10.92
C PRO A 234 1.24 19.77 -10.42
N LEU A 235 0.57 19.01 -11.27
CA LEU A 235 0.14 17.65 -10.98
C LEU A 235 1.34 16.73 -10.69
N GLY A 236 2.35 16.76 -11.54
CA GLY A 236 3.58 16.00 -11.36
C GLY A 236 4.32 16.36 -10.07
N MET A 237 4.42 17.65 -9.75
CA MET A 237 5.05 18.11 -8.51
C MET A 237 4.26 17.68 -7.27
N THR A 238 2.93 17.76 -7.30
CA THR A 238 2.07 17.30 -6.21
C THR A 238 2.19 15.79 -6.01
N LEU A 239 2.21 15.02 -7.11
CA LEU A 239 2.40 13.58 -7.05
C LEU A 239 3.77 13.21 -6.48
N LEU A 240 4.84 13.88 -6.93
CA LEU A 240 6.19 13.65 -6.39
C LEU A 240 6.23 13.90 -4.88
N LEU A 241 5.64 15.03 -4.46
CA LEU A 241 5.60 15.42 -3.06
C LEU A 241 4.81 14.40 -2.22
N ALA A 242 3.65 13.95 -2.70
CA ALA A 242 2.83 12.94 -2.04
C ALA A 242 3.57 11.61 -1.86
N LEU A 243 4.25 11.12 -2.92
CA LEU A 243 5.03 9.88 -2.89
C LEU A 243 6.21 9.96 -1.91
N VAL A 244 6.90 11.11 -1.87
CA VAL A 244 8.01 11.35 -0.93
C VAL A 244 7.50 11.42 0.50
N ILE A 245 6.46 12.23 0.76
CA ILE A 245 5.91 12.44 2.10
C ILE A 245 5.43 11.12 2.70
N GLU A 246 4.65 10.33 1.95
CA GLU A 246 4.13 9.05 2.43
C GLU A 246 5.27 8.07 2.75
N SER A 247 6.24 7.94 1.84
CA SER A 247 7.37 7.04 2.06
C SER A 247 8.28 7.49 3.21
N GLU A 248 8.53 8.79 3.36
CA GLU A 248 9.30 9.36 4.47
C GLU A 248 8.58 9.21 5.81
N ALA A 249 7.25 9.32 5.84
CA ALA A 249 6.46 9.08 7.05
C ALA A 249 6.64 7.63 7.55
N VAL A 250 6.60 6.65 6.65
CA VAL A 250 6.84 5.24 7.00
C VAL A 250 8.27 5.02 7.49
N LEU A 251 9.26 5.61 6.83
CA LEU A 251 10.67 5.51 7.25
C LEU A 251 10.90 6.18 8.61
N ALA A 252 10.26 7.31 8.87
CA ALA A 252 10.34 8.02 10.15
C ALA A 252 9.73 7.22 11.31
N ALA A 253 8.65 6.46 11.06
CA ALA A 253 7.99 5.62 12.05
C ALA A 253 8.80 4.37 12.42
N GLN A 254 9.85 4.02 11.68
CA GLN A 254 10.73 2.90 12.03
C GLN A 254 11.76 3.33 13.07
N THR A 255 11.83 2.60 14.19
CA THR A 255 12.68 2.89 15.35
C THR A 255 14.18 2.98 15.05
N ASP A 256 14.64 2.28 14.01
CA ASP A 256 16.00 2.40 13.48
C ASP A 256 15.91 3.16 12.15
N ALA A 257 15.68 4.47 12.22
CA ALA A 257 15.58 5.30 11.02
C ALA A 257 16.71 4.95 10.04
N ALA A 258 16.35 4.42 8.89
CA ALA A 258 17.30 4.15 7.83
C ALA A 258 17.93 5.49 7.47
N LYS A 259 19.13 5.75 7.98
CA LYS A 259 19.86 6.98 7.72
C LYS A 259 20.23 7.00 6.24
N GLY A 260 19.35 7.47 5.38
CA GLY A 260 19.68 7.70 3.98
C GLY A 260 18.51 7.53 3.00
N THR A 261 18.59 8.23 1.91
CA THR A 261 17.61 8.26 0.81
C THR A 261 17.68 7.04 -0.13
N ARG A 262 18.59 6.08 0.13
CA ARG A 262 18.85 4.93 -0.75
C ARG A 262 17.61 4.04 -1.00
N PRO A 263 16.74 3.71 -0.01
CA PRO A 263 15.53 2.93 -0.26
C PRO A 263 14.57 3.66 -1.21
N LEU A 264 14.37 4.96 -1.00
CA LEU A 264 13.55 5.83 -1.87
C LEU A 264 14.09 5.90 -3.29
N ALA A 265 15.39 6.11 -3.45
CA ALA A 265 16.02 6.19 -4.76
C ALA A 265 15.81 4.90 -5.59
N ARG A 266 15.88 3.74 -4.95
CA ARG A 266 15.62 2.44 -5.59
C ARG A 266 14.14 2.28 -5.90
N LEU A 267 13.27 2.65 -4.97
CA LEU A 267 11.82 2.58 -5.14
C LEU A 267 11.36 3.43 -6.32
N PHE A 268 11.81 4.68 -6.40
CA PHE A 268 11.51 5.55 -7.53
C PHE A 268 12.04 5.01 -8.86
N THR A 269 13.23 4.40 -8.86
CA THR A 269 13.75 3.76 -10.07
C THR A 269 12.85 2.62 -10.53
N VAL A 270 12.45 1.74 -9.60
CA VAL A 270 11.53 0.64 -9.91
C VAL A 270 10.17 1.17 -10.36
N SER A 271 9.63 2.19 -9.69
CA SER A 271 8.34 2.81 -10.08
C SER A 271 8.38 3.39 -11.49
N GLY A 272 9.49 4.02 -11.88
CA GLY A 272 9.66 4.53 -13.26
C GLY A 272 9.64 3.42 -14.29
N PHE A 273 10.34 2.30 -14.06
CA PHE A 273 10.29 1.14 -14.95
C PHE A 273 8.94 0.42 -14.90
N ALA A 274 8.32 0.32 -13.71
CA ALA A 274 7.03 -0.32 -13.55
C ALA A 274 5.90 0.45 -14.26
N ALA A 275 6.00 1.78 -14.36
CA ALA A 275 5.07 2.59 -15.13
C ALA A 275 5.10 2.23 -16.63
N LEU A 276 6.25 1.78 -17.18
CA LEU A 276 6.35 1.31 -18.57
C LEU A 276 5.49 0.08 -18.85
N ILE A 277 5.24 -0.74 -17.83
CA ILE A 277 4.41 -1.94 -17.92
C ILE A 277 3.00 -1.72 -17.36
N GLY A 278 2.61 -0.46 -17.09
CA GLY A 278 1.27 -0.10 -16.66
C GLY A 278 1.05 -0.05 -15.14
N ALA A 279 2.11 -0.14 -14.31
CA ALA A 279 1.98 -0.02 -12.87
C ALA A 279 2.04 1.44 -12.40
N PHE A 280 1.14 1.80 -11.51
CA PHE A 280 1.19 3.09 -10.83
C PHE A 280 2.36 3.16 -9.83
N PRO A 281 2.84 4.37 -9.48
CA PRO A 281 3.99 4.52 -8.61
C PRO A 281 3.81 3.86 -7.25
N LEU A 282 4.90 3.29 -6.74
CA LEU A 282 4.94 2.62 -5.47
C LEU A 282 5.38 3.57 -4.35
N THR A 283 4.84 3.36 -3.16
CA THR A 283 5.31 3.93 -1.89
C THR A 283 5.78 2.83 -0.96
N ILE A 284 6.51 3.20 0.11
CA ILE A 284 6.80 2.25 1.18
C ILE A 284 5.52 2.06 1.98
N ALA A 285 5.02 0.83 2.01
CA ALA A 285 3.74 0.51 2.63
C ALA A 285 3.74 0.76 4.14
N PRO A 286 2.70 1.40 4.68
CA PRO A 286 2.56 1.70 6.10
C PRO A 286 2.69 0.48 7.03
N ILE A 287 2.31 -0.70 6.56
CA ILE A 287 2.46 -1.96 7.29
C ILE A 287 3.92 -2.26 7.67
N SER A 288 4.89 -1.79 6.87
CA SER A 288 6.32 -1.96 7.15
C SER A 288 6.75 -1.26 8.46
N ALA A 289 6.01 -0.22 8.87
CA ALA A 289 6.26 0.49 10.13
C ALA A 289 5.31 0.05 11.25
N ALA A 290 4.08 -0.38 10.95
CA ALA A 290 3.08 -0.75 11.95
C ALA A 290 3.47 -2.02 12.73
N LEU A 291 4.10 -2.98 12.07
CA LEU A 291 4.53 -4.23 12.70
C LEU A 291 6.03 -4.18 13.05
N PRO A 292 6.41 -4.66 14.26
CA PRO A 292 7.81 -4.82 14.61
C PRO A 292 8.40 -5.93 13.73
N THR A 293 9.25 -5.54 12.79
CA THR A 293 10.10 -6.49 12.09
C THR A 293 11.21 -6.92 13.06
N GLU A 294 11.35 -8.21 13.30
CA GLU A 294 12.45 -8.72 14.12
C GLU A 294 13.78 -8.22 13.55
N LYS A 295 14.68 -7.82 14.44
CA LYS A 295 16.07 -7.48 14.07
C LYS A 295 16.67 -8.72 13.43
N GLU A 296 16.61 -8.81 12.10
CA GLU A 296 17.42 -9.78 11.39
C GLU A 296 18.86 -9.41 11.69
N THR A 297 19.62 -10.40 12.17
CA THR A 297 21.01 -10.24 12.62
C THR A 297 21.79 -9.40 11.62
N HIS A 298 22.28 -8.27 12.08
CA HIS A 298 23.10 -7.33 11.33
C HIS A 298 24.29 -8.08 10.71
N GLY A 299 24.39 -8.10 9.39
CA GLY A 299 25.58 -8.62 8.74
C GLY A 299 25.52 -8.93 7.25
N SER A 300 24.35 -9.02 6.62
CA SER A 300 24.32 -9.26 5.18
C SER A 300 23.95 -7.99 4.40
N ALA A 301 24.84 -7.57 3.52
CA ALA A 301 24.61 -6.52 2.52
C ALA A 301 23.60 -6.97 1.44
N GLY A 302 22.55 -7.72 1.83
CA GLY A 302 21.57 -8.32 0.94
C GLY A 302 20.13 -7.96 1.29
N ILE A 303 19.19 -8.65 0.64
CA ILE A 303 17.75 -8.56 0.91
C ILE A 303 17.42 -9.41 2.14
N PRO A 304 16.68 -8.90 3.15
CA PRO A 304 16.24 -9.68 4.30
C PRO A 304 15.42 -10.91 3.88
N ARG A 305 15.55 -12.01 4.61
CA ARG A 305 14.77 -13.24 4.34
C ARG A 305 13.25 -12.95 4.38
N THR A 306 12.80 -12.15 5.32
CA THR A 306 11.38 -11.76 5.43
C THR A 306 10.91 -11.01 4.20
N ALA A 307 11.69 -10.09 3.65
CA ALA A 307 11.34 -9.35 2.43
C ALA A 307 11.30 -10.28 1.20
N LEU A 308 12.26 -11.20 1.08
CA LEU A 308 12.28 -12.19 0.00
C LEU A 308 11.07 -13.13 0.07
N LEU A 309 10.76 -13.64 1.26
CA LEU A 309 9.58 -14.48 1.48
C LEU A 309 8.29 -13.71 1.21
N SER A 310 8.21 -12.44 1.59
CA SER A 310 7.06 -11.59 1.27
C SER A 310 6.90 -11.40 -0.24
N ALA A 311 7.98 -11.17 -0.96
CA ALA A 311 7.96 -11.06 -2.42
C ALA A 311 7.51 -12.37 -3.09
N LEU A 312 7.99 -13.52 -2.62
CA LEU A 312 7.58 -14.83 -3.12
C LEU A 312 6.10 -15.13 -2.82
N LEU A 313 5.62 -14.80 -1.62
CA LEU A 313 4.22 -14.97 -1.25
C LEU A 313 3.30 -14.04 -2.06
N LEU A 314 3.71 -12.78 -2.31
CA LEU A 314 2.98 -11.87 -3.20
C LEU A 314 2.89 -12.46 -4.62
N LEU A 315 3.99 -13.00 -5.14
CA LEU A 315 3.99 -13.63 -6.46
C LEU A 315 3.06 -14.86 -6.51
N ALA A 316 3.00 -15.63 -5.42
CA ALA A 316 2.09 -16.77 -5.32
C ALA A 316 0.60 -16.38 -5.30
N LEU A 317 0.28 -15.13 -4.97
CA LEU A 317 -1.10 -14.60 -5.02
C LEU A 317 -1.52 -14.15 -6.43
N LEU A 318 -0.61 -14.11 -7.40
CA LEU A 318 -0.91 -13.67 -8.75
C LEU A 318 -2.13 -14.38 -9.38
N PRO A 319 -2.30 -15.71 -9.27
CA PRO A 319 -3.47 -16.38 -9.83
C PRO A 319 -4.77 -16.17 -9.02
N CYS A 320 -4.69 -15.59 -7.81
CA CYS A 320 -5.85 -15.43 -6.91
C CYS A 320 -6.70 -14.18 -7.23
N ALA A 321 -6.47 -13.52 -8.36
CA ALA A 321 -7.17 -12.30 -8.76
C ALA A 321 -8.70 -12.39 -8.64
N PRO A 322 -9.40 -13.44 -9.16
CA PRO A 322 -10.86 -13.52 -9.08
C PRO A 322 -11.37 -13.64 -7.64
N LEU A 323 -10.70 -14.45 -6.82
CA LEU A 323 -11.08 -14.64 -5.42
C LEU A 323 -10.94 -13.35 -4.62
N LEU A 324 -9.85 -12.64 -4.82
CA LEU A 324 -9.58 -11.39 -4.13
C LEU A 324 -10.46 -10.23 -4.64
N ALA A 325 -10.85 -10.25 -5.92
CA ALA A 325 -11.85 -9.34 -6.47
C ALA A 325 -13.20 -9.53 -5.79
N ALA A 326 -13.67 -10.77 -5.66
CA ALA A 326 -14.92 -11.07 -4.98
C ALA A 326 -14.92 -10.61 -3.51
N LEU A 327 -13.79 -10.74 -2.81
CA LEU A 327 -13.65 -10.21 -1.45
C LEU A 327 -13.70 -8.68 -1.40
N ALA A 328 -13.33 -8.01 -2.48
CA ALA A 328 -13.38 -6.54 -2.57
C ALA A 328 -14.77 -5.99 -2.88
N ASP A 329 -15.71 -6.81 -3.35
CA ASP A 329 -17.12 -6.42 -3.57
C ASP A 329 -17.78 -6.02 -2.25
N PHE A 330 -17.32 -6.61 -1.13
CA PHE A 330 -17.69 -6.19 0.22
C PHE A 330 -16.45 -5.67 0.97
N PRO A 331 -16.10 -4.39 0.88
CA PRO A 331 -14.80 -3.85 1.26
C PRO A 331 -14.56 -3.70 2.78
N ALA A 332 -15.29 -4.44 3.64
CA ALA A 332 -15.07 -4.45 5.08
C ALA A 332 -13.64 -4.90 5.44
N VAL A 333 -13.16 -5.98 4.81
CA VAL A 333 -11.84 -6.57 5.14
C VAL A 333 -10.68 -5.63 4.78
N PRO A 334 -10.61 -5.03 3.58
CA PRO A 334 -9.60 -4.00 3.29
C PRO A 334 -9.71 -2.77 4.20
N ALA A 335 -10.93 -2.34 4.55
CA ALA A 335 -11.14 -1.21 5.47
C ALA A 335 -10.60 -1.52 6.87
N ILE A 336 -10.82 -2.74 7.40
CA ILE A 336 -10.26 -3.21 8.67
C ILE A 336 -8.73 -3.17 8.64
N ALA A 337 -8.13 -3.63 7.55
CA ALA A 337 -6.69 -3.61 7.37
C ALA A 337 -6.12 -2.18 7.47
N LEU A 338 -6.67 -1.25 6.68
CA LEU A 338 -6.24 0.14 6.66
C LEU A 338 -6.46 0.84 8.01
N ALA A 339 -7.64 0.66 8.62
CA ALA A 339 -7.95 1.25 9.92
C ALA A 339 -7.02 0.75 11.03
N SER A 340 -6.79 -0.57 11.07
CA SER A 340 -5.93 -1.16 12.09
C SER A 340 -4.48 -0.70 11.95
N ILE A 341 -3.95 -0.61 10.73
CA ILE A 341 -2.61 -0.07 10.49
C ILE A 341 -2.56 1.42 10.85
N GLY A 342 -3.58 2.19 10.47
CA GLY A 342 -3.69 3.60 10.83
C GLY A 342 -3.66 3.81 12.35
N LEU A 343 -4.41 3.02 13.11
CA LEU A 343 -4.40 3.08 14.58
C LEU A 343 -3.04 2.67 15.17
N MET A 344 -2.42 1.62 14.65
CA MET A 344 -1.08 1.20 15.11
C MET A 344 -0.03 2.28 14.86
N LEU A 345 -0.08 2.95 13.70
CA LEU A 345 0.81 4.06 13.38
C LEU A 345 0.51 5.31 14.22
N LEU A 346 -0.77 5.56 14.52
CA LEU A 346 -1.17 6.67 15.39
C LEU A 346 -0.54 6.52 16.77
N VAL A 347 -0.66 5.33 17.37
CA VAL A 347 -0.03 5.03 18.66
C VAL A 347 1.48 5.24 18.57
N ARG A 348 2.12 4.73 17.53
CA ARG A 348 3.57 4.92 17.31
C ARG A 348 3.97 6.38 17.16
N GLY A 349 3.19 7.16 16.41
CA GLY A 349 3.45 8.60 16.23
C GLY A 349 3.32 9.39 17.54
N LEU A 350 2.43 8.96 18.45
CA LEU A 350 2.27 9.57 19.78
C LEU A 350 3.41 9.20 20.74
N GLU A 351 4.10 8.08 20.51
CA GLU A 351 5.25 7.62 21.33
C GLU A 351 6.59 8.22 20.85
N MET A 352 6.64 8.87 19.67
CA MET A 352 7.83 9.50 19.09
C MET A 352 8.11 10.89 19.69
#